data_5d6795f19681358b2a04f681309124cb
#
_entry.id   5d6795f19681358b2a04f681309124cb
#
_cell.length_a   1.000
_cell.length_b   1.000
_cell.length_c   1.000
_cell.angle_alpha   90.00
_cell.angle_beta   90.00
_cell.angle_gamma   90.00
#
_symmetry.space_group_name_H-M   'P 1'
#
loop_
_entity.id
_entity.type
_entity.pdbx_description
1 polymer ?
#
loop_
_entity_poly.entity_id
_entity_poly.type
_entity_poly.pdbx_seq_one_letter_code
_entity_poly.pdbx_strand_id
1 'polypeptide(L)'
;MQSFALQIYTKRGVSKENIFQGKKVLHLGCGNAKISGAVGVDMLRFPSVDVVHNLDSAPWPFENDTVDIFFVHSLLGHVTSIVDFFNEIRRVGKNGSRIIISVPYFRSVDAFSDPTMKHFFTSFSMDYFLDIGSHLSSYNYSSAKFKKIGFWYGWPQSSRNPFVRVFKAFIQRFPHFYDQYVSLLFPIKVLTWELEIKK
;
A
#
# COMPACT_ATOMS: atom_id res chain seq x y z
N MET A 1 0.47 17.40 7.40
CA MET A 1 0.06 17.03 6.03
C MET A 1 -1.16 16.12 6.13
N GLN A 2 -2.25 16.40 5.41
CA GLN A 2 -3.46 15.55 5.48
C GLN A 2 -3.21 14.22 4.78
N SER A 3 -3.62 13.11 5.42
CA SER A 3 -3.58 11.78 4.83
C SER A 3 -4.51 11.71 3.61
N PHE A 4 -3.95 11.31 2.47
CA PHE A 4 -4.69 11.15 1.23
C PHE A 4 -5.55 9.88 1.25
N ALA A 5 -5.05 8.82 1.89
CA ALA A 5 -5.80 7.59 2.10
C ALA A 5 -7.08 7.86 2.90
N LEU A 6 -7.02 8.66 3.97
CA LEU A 6 -8.22 9.06 4.72
C LEU A 6 -9.23 9.82 3.85
N GLN A 7 -8.79 10.66 2.92
CA GLN A 7 -9.70 11.37 2.02
C GLN A 7 -10.45 10.41 1.09
N ILE A 8 -9.75 9.41 0.53
CA ILE A 8 -10.31 8.43 -0.41
C ILE A 8 -11.31 7.49 0.28
N TYR A 9 -10.99 7.03 1.49
CA TYR A 9 -11.77 5.98 2.16
C TYR A 9 -12.83 6.50 3.12
N THR A 10 -12.74 7.75 3.61
CA THR A 10 -13.67 8.28 4.62
C THR A 10 -14.66 9.30 4.10
N LYS A 11 -14.34 10.05 3.05
CA LYS A 11 -15.25 11.04 2.49
C LYS A 11 -16.30 10.39 1.61
N ARG A 12 -17.50 10.16 2.14
CA ARG A 12 -18.66 9.74 1.35
C ARG A 12 -19.10 10.86 0.42
N GLY A 13 -19.39 10.50 -0.85
CA GLY A 13 -19.94 11.45 -1.83
C GLY A 13 -18.91 12.33 -2.55
N VAL A 14 -17.62 12.23 -2.20
CA VAL A 14 -16.58 12.87 -3.01
C VAL A 14 -16.21 11.92 -4.15
N SER A 15 -16.43 12.35 -5.39
CA SER A 15 -15.96 11.60 -6.55
C SER A 15 -14.45 11.43 -6.48
N LYS A 16 -13.96 10.19 -6.67
CA LYS A 16 -12.52 9.91 -6.74
C LYS A 16 -11.86 10.67 -7.89
N GLU A 17 -12.61 10.91 -8.97
CA GLU A 17 -12.17 11.70 -10.11
C GLU A 17 -11.83 13.13 -9.72
N ASN A 18 -12.62 13.77 -8.84
CA ASN A 18 -12.33 15.12 -8.34
C ASN A 18 -11.06 15.13 -7.45
N ILE A 19 -10.80 14.04 -6.69
CA ILE A 19 -9.59 13.93 -5.87
C ILE A 19 -8.34 13.75 -6.74
N PHE A 20 -8.49 13.14 -7.92
CA PHE A 20 -7.39 12.85 -8.86
C PHE A 20 -7.20 13.91 -9.94
N GLN A 21 -8.06 14.94 -9.97
CA GLN A 21 -7.98 15.97 -11.00
C GLN A 21 -6.57 16.58 -11.10
N GLY A 22 -6.01 16.57 -12.31
CA GLY A 22 -4.67 17.07 -12.60
C GLY A 22 -3.53 16.18 -12.08
N LYS A 23 -3.81 14.94 -11.62
CA LYS A 23 -2.82 14.00 -11.11
C LYS A 23 -2.75 12.76 -11.97
N LYS A 24 -1.53 12.28 -12.23
CA LYS A 24 -1.29 10.97 -12.83
C LYS A 24 -1.34 9.90 -11.74
N VAL A 25 -2.31 9.01 -11.83
CA VAL A 25 -2.57 7.96 -10.84
C VAL A 25 -2.37 6.60 -11.48
N LEU A 26 -1.57 5.73 -10.86
CA LEU A 26 -1.42 4.33 -11.27
C LEU A 26 -2.09 3.40 -10.26
N HIS A 27 -2.84 2.42 -10.75
CA HIS A 27 -3.29 1.27 -9.98
C HIS A 27 -2.52 0.03 -10.44
N LEU A 28 -1.50 -0.34 -9.68
CA LEU A 28 -0.60 -1.46 -9.96
C LEU A 28 -1.25 -2.76 -9.48
N GLY A 29 -1.26 -3.78 -10.33
CA GLY A 29 -1.95 -5.04 -10.07
C GLY A 29 -3.47 -4.85 -9.97
N CYS A 30 -4.06 -4.09 -10.89
CA CYS A 30 -5.46 -3.69 -10.76
C CYS A 30 -6.47 -4.80 -11.03
N GLY A 31 -6.07 -5.88 -11.70
CA GLY A 31 -6.98 -6.95 -12.10
C GLY A 31 -8.24 -6.38 -12.76
N ASN A 32 -9.40 -6.92 -12.37
CA ASN A 32 -10.71 -6.42 -12.83
C ASN A 32 -11.27 -5.25 -11.99
N ALA A 33 -10.55 -4.79 -10.95
CA ALA A 33 -11.07 -3.83 -9.98
C ALA A 33 -10.31 -2.50 -10.01
N LYS A 34 -10.02 -1.98 -11.22
CA LYS A 34 -9.36 -0.68 -11.38
C LYS A 34 -10.10 0.45 -10.66
N ILE A 35 -9.35 1.28 -9.98
CA ILE A 35 -9.87 2.51 -9.37
C ILE A 35 -10.21 3.50 -10.48
N SER A 36 -11.43 4.04 -10.46
CA SER A 36 -11.86 5.07 -11.42
C SER A 36 -10.93 6.28 -11.42
N GLY A 37 -10.53 6.76 -12.58
CA GLY A 37 -9.59 7.86 -12.77
C GLY A 37 -8.11 7.46 -12.65
N ALA A 38 -7.78 6.18 -12.43
CA ALA A 38 -6.42 5.68 -12.47
C ALA A 38 -6.10 4.96 -13.79
N VAL A 39 -4.83 4.95 -14.16
CA VAL A 39 -4.29 4.04 -15.19
C VAL A 39 -4.05 2.68 -14.53
N GLY A 40 -4.74 1.66 -15.00
CA GLY A 40 -4.62 0.28 -14.52
C GLY A 40 -3.46 -0.45 -15.18
N VAL A 41 -2.60 -1.04 -14.36
CA VAL A 41 -1.46 -1.85 -14.80
C VAL A 41 -1.61 -3.27 -14.25
N ASP A 42 -1.52 -4.27 -15.09
CA ASP A 42 -1.54 -5.68 -14.69
C ASP A 42 -0.79 -6.55 -15.70
N MET A 43 -0.31 -7.71 -15.28
CA MET A 43 0.33 -8.67 -16.18
C MET A 43 -0.69 -9.44 -17.04
N LEU A 44 -1.92 -9.57 -16.55
CA LEU A 44 -3.02 -10.22 -17.24
C LEU A 44 -3.88 -9.17 -17.95
N ARG A 45 -4.39 -9.54 -19.14
CA ARG A 45 -5.26 -8.68 -19.93
C ARG A 45 -6.70 -8.80 -19.46
N PHE A 46 -7.15 -7.84 -18.68
CA PHE A 46 -8.56 -7.66 -18.30
C PHE A 46 -9.13 -6.40 -18.95
N PRO A 47 -10.49 -6.26 -19.07
CA PRO A 47 -11.11 -5.06 -19.63
C PRO A 47 -10.77 -3.75 -18.91
N SER A 48 -10.41 -3.83 -17.63
CA SER A 48 -10.03 -2.69 -16.78
C SER A 48 -8.55 -2.32 -16.86
N VAL A 49 -7.71 -3.11 -17.56
CA VAL A 49 -6.26 -2.90 -17.65
C VAL A 49 -5.96 -2.00 -18.85
N ASP A 50 -5.31 -0.87 -18.60
CA ASP A 50 -4.88 0.07 -19.64
C ASP A 50 -3.47 -0.28 -20.15
N VAL A 51 -2.58 -0.77 -19.27
CA VAL A 51 -1.20 -1.14 -19.60
C VAL A 51 -0.94 -2.58 -19.14
N VAL A 52 -0.76 -3.48 -20.11
CA VAL A 52 -0.38 -4.86 -19.81
C VAL A 52 1.13 -4.92 -19.61
N HIS A 53 1.58 -5.15 -18.37
CA HIS A 53 3.00 -5.21 -18.03
C HIS A 53 3.24 -6.09 -16.79
N ASN A 54 4.30 -6.88 -16.82
CA ASN A 54 4.75 -7.64 -15.66
C ASN A 54 5.58 -6.71 -14.75
N LEU A 55 5.06 -6.40 -13.57
CA LEU A 55 5.72 -5.49 -12.61
C LEU A 55 6.98 -6.07 -11.96
N ASP A 56 7.28 -7.36 -12.15
CA ASP A 56 8.60 -7.95 -11.84
C ASP A 56 9.67 -7.63 -12.88
N SER A 57 9.30 -7.05 -14.04
CA SER A 57 10.20 -6.72 -15.13
C SER A 57 10.46 -5.21 -15.17
N ALA A 58 11.65 -4.80 -14.76
CA ALA A 58 12.10 -3.41 -14.88
C ALA A 58 12.82 -3.20 -16.23
N PRO A 59 12.82 -1.96 -16.78
CA PRO A 59 12.07 -0.80 -16.29
C PRO A 59 10.57 -0.87 -16.66
N TRP A 60 9.71 -0.32 -15.78
CA TRP A 60 8.29 -0.16 -16.12
C TRP A 60 8.10 0.85 -17.26
N PRO A 61 7.06 0.71 -18.10
CA PRO A 61 6.83 1.56 -19.28
C PRO A 61 6.31 2.97 -18.92
N PHE A 62 6.93 3.56 -17.92
CA PHE A 62 6.64 4.92 -17.45
C PHE A 62 7.93 5.71 -17.30
N GLU A 63 7.87 6.98 -17.67
CA GLU A 63 8.99 7.92 -17.52
C GLU A 63 9.26 8.24 -16.04
N ASN A 64 10.51 8.64 -15.76
CA ASN A 64 10.91 9.08 -14.43
C ASN A 64 10.09 10.32 -14.01
N ASP A 65 9.78 10.41 -12.71
CA ASP A 65 9.18 11.62 -12.12
C ASP A 65 7.86 12.07 -12.76
N THR A 66 7.01 11.10 -13.18
CA THR A 66 5.75 11.42 -13.87
C THR A 66 4.49 11.12 -13.06
N VAL A 67 4.56 10.24 -12.07
CA VAL A 67 3.38 9.75 -11.34
C VAL A 67 3.23 10.46 -10.00
N ASP A 68 1.99 10.86 -9.68
CA ASP A 68 1.65 11.55 -8.43
C ASP A 68 1.12 10.62 -7.35
N ILE A 69 0.43 9.52 -7.74
CA ILE A 69 -0.21 8.61 -6.79
C ILE A 69 -0.11 7.18 -7.29
N PHE A 70 0.23 6.26 -6.39
CA PHE A 70 0.22 4.82 -6.62
C PHE A 70 -0.79 4.14 -5.70
N PHE A 71 -1.60 3.26 -6.26
CA PHE A 71 -2.38 2.27 -5.52
C PHE A 71 -1.79 0.88 -5.75
N VAL A 72 -1.53 0.18 -4.66
CA VAL A 72 -0.96 -1.16 -4.62
C VAL A 72 -1.84 -2.01 -3.71
N HIS A 73 -2.89 -2.61 -4.29
CA HIS A 73 -3.84 -3.41 -3.53
C HIS A 73 -3.59 -4.90 -3.76
N SER A 74 -3.28 -5.63 -2.68
CA SER A 74 -3.04 -7.08 -2.67
C SER A 74 -1.99 -7.58 -3.69
N LEU A 75 -1.20 -6.69 -4.26
CA LEU A 75 -0.17 -7.02 -5.25
C LEU A 75 1.17 -7.38 -4.60
N LEU A 76 1.57 -6.65 -3.56
CA LEU A 76 2.93 -6.71 -3.02
C LEU A 76 3.32 -8.10 -2.48
N GLY A 77 2.33 -8.92 -2.15
CA GLY A 77 2.53 -10.32 -1.76
C GLY A 77 2.97 -11.23 -2.91
N HIS A 78 2.75 -10.84 -4.16
CA HIS A 78 2.99 -11.66 -5.35
C HIS A 78 4.27 -11.30 -6.10
N VAL A 79 4.82 -10.09 -5.91
CA VAL A 79 6.04 -9.65 -6.60
C VAL A 79 7.23 -10.53 -6.20
N THR A 80 8.20 -10.67 -7.10
CA THR A 80 9.39 -11.47 -6.82
C THR A 80 10.36 -10.73 -5.91
N SER A 81 10.57 -9.44 -6.15
CA SER A 81 11.46 -8.58 -5.36
C SER A 81 10.73 -7.32 -4.92
N ILE A 82 10.47 -7.22 -3.62
CA ILE A 82 9.88 -6.00 -3.02
C ILE A 82 10.85 -4.82 -3.16
N VAL A 83 12.16 -5.09 -3.09
CA VAL A 83 13.21 -4.06 -3.23
C VAL A 83 13.16 -3.43 -4.62
N ASP A 84 13.15 -4.25 -5.67
CA ASP A 84 13.12 -3.75 -7.06
C ASP A 84 11.79 -3.07 -7.37
N PHE A 85 10.69 -3.58 -6.84
CA PHE A 85 9.39 -2.94 -6.94
C PHE A 85 9.41 -1.51 -6.35
N PHE A 86 9.99 -1.31 -5.18
CA PHE A 86 10.09 0.01 -4.57
C PHE A 86 11.10 0.92 -5.26
N ASN A 87 12.16 0.37 -5.86
CA ASN A 87 13.08 1.14 -6.69
C ASN A 87 12.37 1.71 -7.92
N GLU A 88 11.51 0.93 -8.58
CA GLU A 88 10.70 1.40 -9.71
C GLU A 88 9.62 2.41 -9.29
N ILE A 89 8.95 2.18 -8.17
CA ILE A 89 8.04 3.18 -7.56
C ILE A 89 8.76 4.52 -7.37
N ARG A 90 9.98 4.49 -6.81
CA ARG A 90 10.78 5.71 -6.59
C ARG A 90 11.22 6.34 -7.92
N ARG A 91 11.60 5.54 -8.91
CA ARG A 91 12.00 6.05 -10.22
C ARG A 91 10.86 6.78 -10.92
N VAL A 92 9.69 6.16 -10.98
CA VAL A 92 8.53 6.65 -11.75
C VAL A 92 7.77 7.77 -11.00
N GLY A 93 7.72 7.70 -9.67
CA GLY A 93 7.01 8.69 -8.85
C GLY A 93 7.77 10.01 -8.72
N LYS A 94 7.04 11.12 -8.70
CA LYS A 94 7.59 12.44 -8.38
C LYS A 94 8.01 12.52 -6.91
N ASN A 95 8.89 13.44 -6.57
CA ASN A 95 9.12 13.80 -5.17
C ASN A 95 7.81 14.24 -4.51
N GLY A 96 7.49 13.72 -3.33
CA GLY A 96 6.22 13.99 -2.64
C GLY A 96 5.03 13.15 -3.10
N SER A 97 5.20 12.25 -4.08
CA SER A 97 4.14 11.34 -4.51
C SER A 97 3.68 10.41 -3.42
N ARG A 98 2.41 10.00 -3.48
CA ARG A 98 1.78 9.15 -2.49
C ARG A 98 1.67 7.71 -2.97
N ILE A 99 1.93 6.79 -2.07
CA ILE A 99 1.77 5.35 -2.29
C ILE A 99 0.80 4.84 -1.25
N ILE A 100 -0.31 4.24 -1.71
CA ILE A 100 -1.30 3.61 -0.85
C ILE A 100 -1.21 2.11 -1.07
N ILE A 101 -0.70 1.42 -0.06
CA ILE A 101 -0.44 -0.03 -0.10
C ILE A 101 -1.42 -0.72 0.82
N SER A 102 -2.12 -1.73 0.33
CA SER A 102 -2.86 -2.65 1.17
C SER A 102 -2.48 -4.09 0.86
N VAL A 103 -2.25 -4.87 1.90
CA VAL A 103 -1.83 -6.27 1.81
C VAL A 103 -2.61 -7.12 2.80
N PRO A 104 -2.79 -8.42 2.54
CA PRO A 104 -3.27 -9.35 3.55
C PRO A 104 -2.34 -9.35 4.77
N TYR A 105 -2.92 -9.28 5.96
CA TYR A 105 -2.17 -9.42 7.21
C TYR A 105 -1.78 -10.88 7.43
N PHE A 106 -0.58 -11.15 7.91
CA PHE A 106 -0.06 -12.52 8.05
C PHE A 106 -0.91 -13.45 8.93
N ARG A 107 -1.81 -12.93 9.76
CA ARG A 107 -2.78 -13.70 10.54
C ARG A 107 -4.12 -13.89 9.84
N SER A 108 -4.30 -13.36 8.64
CA SER A 108 -5.53 -13.56 7.89
C SER A 108 -5.45 -14.82 7.02
N VAL A 109 -6.60 -15.46 6.82
CA VAL A 109 -6.72 -16.59 5.88
C VAL A 109 -6.31 -16.16 4.48
N ASP A 110 -6.64 -14.92 4.09
CA ASP A 110 -6.35 -14.39 2.76
C ASP A 110 -4.84 -14.35 2.44
N ALA A 111 -3.98 -14.30 3.47
CA ALA A 111 -2.52 -14.34 3.29
C ALA A 111 -2.00 -15.70 2.83
N PHE A 112 -2.77 -16.78 3.04
CA PHE A 112 -2.35 -18.16 2.75
C PHE A 112 -3.25 -18.86 1.73
N SER A 113 -4.36 -18.24 1.33
CA SER A 113 -5.33 -18.87 0.42
C SER A 113 -4.88 -18.84 -1.04
N ASP A 114 -4.08 -17.85 -1.42
CA ASP A 114 -3.58 -17.73 -2.79
C ASP A 114 -2.22 -18.43 -2.91
N PRO A 115 -2.10 -19.47 -3.76
CA PRO A 115 -0.87 -20.25 -3.92
C PRO A 115 0.29 -19.45 -4.56
N THR A 116 0.01 -18.28 -5.12
CA THR A 116 1.03 -17.42 -5.75
C THR A 116 1.63 -16.39 -4.78
N MET A 117 1.16 -16.38 -3.52
CA MET A 117 1.67 -15.49 -2.47
C MET A 117 3.11 -15.88 -2.08
N LYS A 118 4.03 -14.93 -2.20
CA LYS A 118 5.46 -15.09 -1.89
C LYS A 118 5.88 -14.40 -0.59
N HIS A 119 5.16 -13.34 -0.19
CA HIS A 119 5.53 -12.49 0.95
C HIS A 119 4.36 -12.32 1.92
N PHE A 120 4.68 -12.35 3.21
CA PHE A 120 3.75 -12.17 4.31
C PHE A 120 4.10 -10.92 5.12
N PHE A 121 3.09 -10.19 5.58
CA PHE A 121 3.27 -8.84 6.12
C PHE A 121 2.78 -8.71 7.56
N THR A 122 3.62 -8.08 8.39
CA THR A 122 3.31 -7.58 9.73
C THR A 122 3.22 -6.05 9.71
N SER A 123 2.85 -5.43 10.84
CA SER A 123 2.84 -3.97 10.95
C SER A 123 4.21 -3.30 10.72
N PHE A 124 5.30 -4.05 10.84
CA PHE A 124 6.69 -3.58 10.69
C PHE A 124 7.30 -3.84 9.32
N SER A 125 6.62 -4.56 8.42
CA SER A 125 7.22 -4.99 7.15
C SER A 125 7.68 -3.84 6.27
N MET A 126 7.04 -2.67 6.37
CA MET A 126 7.45 -1.48 5.61
C MET A 126 8.60 -0.69 6.26
N ASP A 127 8.92 -0.93 7.53
CA ASP A 127 9.91 -0.14 8.27
C ASP A 127 11.33 -0.24 7.69
N TYR A 128 11.65 -1.31 6.95
CA TYR A 128 12.89 -1.46 6.17
C TYR A 128 13.06 -0.40 5.07
N PHE A 129 11.95 0.12 4.56
CA PHE A 129 11.91 1.10 3.48
C PHE A 129 11.65 2.53 3.96
N LEU A 130 11.50 2.73 5.28
CA LEU A 130 11.19 4.05 5.84
C LEU A 130 12.45 4.82 6.27
N ASP A 131 12.38 6.13 6.12
CA ASP A 131 13.37 7.05 6.67
C ASP A 131 12.98 7.45 8.10
N ILE A 132 13.11 6.51 9.05
CA ILE A 132 12.70 6.70 10.45
C ILE A 132 13.82 6.52 11.47
N GLY A 133 15.05 6.29 11.00
CA GLY A 133 16.21 6.07 11.89
C GLY A 133 16.10 4.82 12.78
N SER A 134 15.20 3.88 12.43
CA SER A 134 15.07 2.62 13.17
C SER A 134 16.20 1.65 12.84
N HIS A 135 16.42 0.66 13.71
CA HIS A 135 17.35 -0.45 13.42
C HIS A 135 16.99 -1.16 12.10
N LEU A 136 15.69 -1.31 11.77
CA LEU A 136 15.26 -1.95 10.53
C LEU A 136 15.60 -1.11 9.30
N SER A 137 15.48 0.22 9.39
CA SER A 137 15.82 1.12 8.27
C SER A 137 17.32 1.19 7.99
N SER A 138 18.18 0.81 8.95
CA SER A 138 19.63 0.82 8.79
C SER A 138 20.20 -0.26 7.87
N TYR A 139 19.41 -1.33 7.59
CA TYR A 139 19.85 -2.41 6.69
C TYR A 139 20.06 -1.97 5.24
N ASN A 140 19.48 -0.84 4.83
CA ASN A 140 19.67 -0.24 3.49
C ASN A 140 19.48 -1.23 2.31
N TYR A 141 18.49 -2.13 2.39
CA TYR A 141 18.16 -3.06 1.30
C TYR A 141 17.78 -2.35 -0.01
N SER A 142 17.32 -1.12 0.08
CA SER A 142 16.95 -0.28 -1.07
C SER A 142 17.45 1.14 -0.86
N SER A 143 17.86 1.78 -1.96
CA SER A 143 18.09 3.24 -1.99
C SER A 143 16.78 4.03 -1.90
N ALA A 144 15.64 3.37 -2.15
CA ALA A 144 14.33 3.96 -2.03
C ALA A 144 13.94 4.07 -0.56
N LYS A 145 13.97 5.28 -0.02
CA LYS A 145 13.47 5.59 1.32
C LYS A 145 12.19 6.43 1.19
N PHE A 146 11.23 6.08 2.07
CA PHE A 146 9.92 6.70 2.06
C PHE A 146 9.61 7.32 3.42
N LYS A 147 8.78 8.35 3.42
CA LYS A 147 8.21 8.90 4.64
C LYS A 147 6.87 8.22 4.92
N LYS A 148 6.70 7.70 6.12
CA LYS A 148 5.42 7.15 6.60
C LYS A 148 4.44 8.30 6.88
N ILE A 149 3.32 8.31 6.19
CA ILE A 149 2.23 9.29 6.39
C ILE A 149 1.15 8.69 7.28
N GLY A 150 0.85 7.39 7.08
CA GLY A 150 -0.14 6.68 7.87
C GLY A 150 0.04 5.17 7.81
N PHE A 151 -0.51 4.51 8.83
CA PHE A 151 -0.64 3.06 8.92
C PHE A 151 -1.97 2.72 9.58
N TRP A 152 -2.64 1.68 9.09
CA TRP A 152 -3.92 1.21 9.65
C TRP A 152 -4.01 -0.31 9.64
N TYR A 153 -4.48 -0.86 10.75
CA TYR A 153 -5.04 -2.20 10.77
C TYR A 153 -6.42 -2.16 10.10
N GLY A 154 -6.54 -2.79 8.93
CA GLY A 154 -7.67 -2.67 8.02
C GLY A 154 -7.57 -1.42 7.14
N TRP A 155 -8.70 -1.02 6.60
CA TRP A 155 -8.81 0.19 5.79
C TRP A 155 -8.83 1.45 6.68
N PRO A 156 -8.38 2.61 6.18
CA PRO A 156 -8.38 3.87 6.91
C PRO A 156 -9.81 4.45 7.07
N GLN A 157 -10.70 3.64 7.63
CA GLN A 157 -12.10 3.99 7.90
C GLN A 157 -12.39 3.87 9.39
N SER A 158 -13.15 4.83 9.91
CA SER A 158 -13.67 4.74 11.27
C SER A 158 -14.86 3.79 11.31
N SER A 159 -14.87 2.86 12.26
CA SER A 159 -16.04 2.02 12.52
C SER A 159 -17.17 2.84 13.17
N ARG A 160 -18.42 2.49 12.86
CA ARG A 160 -19.59 3.05 13.56
C ARG A 160 -19.74 2.48 14.98
N ASN A 161 -19.25 1.27 15.22
CA ASN A 161 -19.28 0.62 16.53
C ASN A 161 -18.20 1.22 17.44
N PRO A 162 -18.55 1.78 18.62
CA PRO A 162 -17.61 2.42 19.53
C PRO A 162 -16.57 1.42 20.10
N PHE A 163 -16.94 0.19 20.37
CA PHE A 163 -16.01 -0.84 20.84
C PHE A 163 -14.94 -1.16 19.81
N VAL A 164 -15.33 -1.28 18.53
CA VAL A 164 -14.37 -1.48 17.43
C VAL A 164 -13.45 -0.27 17.26
N ARG A 165 -13.96 0.95 17.49
CA ARG A 165 -13.12 2.17 17.44
C ARG A 165 -12.07 2.17 18.53
N VAL A 166 -12.46 1.86 19.77
CA VAL A 166 -11.54 1.78 20.92
C VAL A 166 -10.51 0.68 20.68
N PHE A 167 -10.94 -0.50 20.26
CA PHE A 167 -10.04 -1.60 19.93
C PHE A 167 -9.05 -1.22 18.82
N LYS A 168 -9.52 -0.62 17.70
CA LYS A 168 -8.64 -0.13 16.64
C LYS A 168 -7.64 0.92 17.13
N ALA A 169 -8.06 1.85 17.98
CA ALA A 169 -7.17 2.84 18.57
C ALA A 169 -6.09 2.19 19.45
N PHE A 170 -6.48 1.20 20.24
CA PHE A 170 -5.55 0.45 21.09
C PHE A 170 -4.50 -0.30 20.26
N ILE A 171 -4.91 -1.13 19.28
CA ILE A 171 -3.96 -1.89 18.46
C ILE A 171 -3.08 -0.98 17.61
N GLN A 172 -3.60 0.16 17.16
CA GLN A 172 -2.84 1.19 16.43
C GLN A 172 -1.75 1.83 17.31
N ARG A 173 -2.02 1.98 18.61
CA ARG A 173 -1.07 2.55 19.59
C ARG A 173 0.01 1.55 20.01
N PHE A 174 -0.34 0.24 20.03
CA PHE A 174 0.52 -0.84 20.48
C PHE A 174 0.64 -1.96 19.43
N PRO A 175 1.17 -1.67 18.22
CA PRO A 175 1.17 -2.62 17.11
C PRO A 175 1.99 -3.88 17.41
N HIS A 176 3.15 -3.75 18.06
CA HIS A 176 3.99 -4.89 18.43
C HIS A 176 3.28 -5.85 19.38
N PHE A 177 2.63 -5.31 20.40
CA PHE A 177 1.87 -6.12 21.37
C PHE A 177 0.70 -6.84 20.67
N TYR A 178 0.00 -6.14 19.79
CA TYR A 178 -1.08 -6.76 19.03
C TYR A 178 -0.57 -7.86 18.10
N ASP A 179 0.46 -7.62 17.31
CA ASP A 179 1.00 -8.61 16.37
C ASP A 179 1.47 -9.87 17.09
N GLN A 180 2.09 -9.73 18.28
CA GLN A 180 2.64 -10.85 19.03
C GLN A 180 1.61 -11.65 19.84
N TYR A 181 0.70 -10.97 20.54
CA TYR A 181 -0.10 -11.60 21.59
C TYR A 181 -1.60 -11.62 21.33
N VAL A 182 -2.15 -10.64 20.65
CA VAL A 182 -3.60 -10.43 20.52
C VAL A 182 -4.15 -10.87 19.17
N SER A 183 -3.34 -10.80 18.13
CA SER A 183 -3.75 -11.00 16.74
C SER A 183 -4.27 -12.41 16.42
N LEU A 184 -3.91 -13.42 17.23
CA LEU A 184 -4.45 -14.78 17.11
C LEU A 184 -5.92 -14.86 17.52
N LEU A 185 -6.30 -14.08 18.54
CA LEU A 185 -7.68 -14.12 19.09
C LEU A 185 -8.62 -13.19 18.30
N PHE A 186 -8.10 -12.07 17.82
CA PHE A 186 -8.86 -11.04 17.12
C PHE A 186 -8.15 -10.62 15.82
N PRO A 187 -8.10 -11.51 14.80
CA PRO A 187 -7.34 -11.23 13.57
C PRO A 187 -7.96 -10.08 12.76
N ILE A 188 -7.12 -9.22 12.25
CA ILE A 188 -7.46 -8.23 11.23
C ILE A 188 -7.09 -8.81 9.86
N LYS A 189 -7.88 -8.53 8.83
CA LYS A 189 -7.66 -9.13 7.51
C LYS A 189 -6.56 -8.43 6.69
N VAL A 190 -6.47 -7.11 6.79
CA VAL A 190 -5.67 -6.27 5.89
C VAL A 190 -4.86 -5.27 6.68
N LEU A 191 -3.65 -4.99 6.22
CA LEU A 191 -2.83 -3.85 6.64
C LEU A 191 -2.84 -2.81 5.53
N THR A 192 -2.87 -1.53 5.90
CA THR A 192 -2.80 -0.43 4.94
C THR A 192 -1.76 0.59 5.37
N TRP A 193 -0.88 0.98 4.45
CA TRP A 193 0.08 2.08 4.62
C TRP A 193 -0.19 3.18 3.61
N GLU A 194 0.08 4.41 4.04
CA GLU A 194 0.29 5.55 3.16
C GLU A 194 1.71 6.03 3.32
N LEU A 195 2.46 5.99 2.22
CA LEU A 195 3.86 6.42 2.15
C LEU A 195 3.99 7.63 1.23
N GLU A 196 5.06 8.40 1.41
CA GLU A 196 5.44 9.52 0.54
C GLU A 196 6.86 9.30 0.03
N ILE A 197 7.05 9.49 -1.29
CA ILE A 197 8.36 9.41 -1.92
C ILE A 197 9.21 10.61 -1.51
N LYS A 198 10.44 10.33 -1.07
CA LYS A 198 11.50 11.32 -0.88
C LYS A 198 12.61 11.07 -1.89
N LYS A 199 13.00 12.12 -2.59
CA LYS A 199 14.15 12.13 -3.52
C LYS A 199 15.19 13.13 -3.09
#